data_75ebdcfa8eb4006730a5c77a465fc925
#
_entry.id   75ebdcfa8eb4006730a5c77a465fc925
#
_cell.length_a   1.000
_cell.length_b   1.000
_cell.length_c   1.000
_cell.angle_alpha   90.00
_cell.angle_beta   90.00
_cell.angle_gamma   90.00
#
_symmetry.space_group_name_H-M   'P 1'
#
loop_
_entity.id
_entity.type
_entity.pdbx_description
1 polymer ?
#
loop_
_entity_poly.entity_id
_entity_poly.type
_entity_poly.pdbx_seq_one_letter_code
_entity_poly.pdbx_strand_id
1 'polypeptide(L)'
;MNSAQAYWPVKIKGDVTVCVQPTIQQMSSYILLEQEDWFEDEMDFVRTYITPDMNAFDMGANHGVYALSIAKKLTTGHVWAFEPTIAPGSMLAKSIELNGFSEKLTWVHAGLSDHAHDAEMSTSVNSELNSLYGTTGLKEKIHLVALDEFLKAQKINVPISFVKMDVEGEEIKVLKGGQRFFTQQSPLIMFELKHGNVVNHGLIEAIQALNYKIYRLLPDMNILVEYEASFQDGYLLNLFACKKDRAETLEKRGLLASATEMKKLGSLPETQLDWESHLNNLPFGKACSATWQSHLNECPKPYLNALSGCLLAYDTSLTAAHRVRLLDTASQLVANIIKNSQAVHPSVSLLKLHLLHLCGYRANAVNFAQTLIDSFTNFATKSFWPFVPPCQLFFNREPKQPINAWLITCLREFIEYRRAFSTYYISNPINNLMVLHGNPDVGNAVEFRLLLCAKRAGVAIDIPESHPLLSPEASPNSVIWKEVLSGSATKITEIEMSKPLLTTDTPGSV
;
A
#
# COMPACT_ATOMS: atom_id res chain seq x y z
N MET A 1 41.00 -0.51 -5.00
CA MET A 1 39.91 0.44 -5.14
C MET A 1 38.68 -0.39 -5.49
N ASN A 2 37.77 -0.65 -4.55
CA ASN A 2 36.49 -1.30 -4.86
C ASN A 2 35.73 -0.34 -5.79
N SER A 3 35.47 -0.75 -7.03
CA SER A 3 34.52 -0.03 -7.88
C SER A 3 33.22 0.09 -7.13
N ALA A 4 32.77 1.32 -6.88
CA ALA A 4 31.45 1.55 -6.30
C ALA A 4 30.44 0.72 -7.10
N GLN A 5 29.59 -0.02 -6.41
CA GLN A 5 28.57 -0.85 -7.03
C GLN A 5 27.63 0.06 -7.83
N ALA A 6 27.43 -0.21 -9.10
CA ALA A 6 26.67 0.66 -9.99
C ALA A 6 25.15 0.68 -9.66
N TYR A 7 24.66 -0.21 -8.79
CA TYR A 7 23.28 -0.35 -8.36
C TYR A 7 23.20 -1.08 -7.00
N TRP A 8 22.10 -0.88 -6.27
CA TRP A 8 21.75 -1.71 -5.13
C TRP A 8 20.71 -2.77 -5.54
N PRO A 9 21.01 -4.07 -5.30
CA PRO A 9 20.04 -5.15 -5.50
C PRO A 9 19.18 -5.31 -4.25
N VAL A 10 18.15 -4.47 -4.12
CA VAL A 10 17.26 -4.49 -2.94
C VAL A 10 16.33 -5.68 -3.02
N LYS A 11 16.31 -6.50 -1.99
CA LYS A 11 15.35 -7.58 -1.83
C LYS A 11 14.08 -7.07 -1.20
N ILE A 12 12.96 -7.41 -1.82
CA ILE A 12 11.62 -7.06 -1.36
C ILE A 12 10.81 -8.31 -1.03
N LYS A 13 9.63 -8.12 -0.42
CA LYS A 13 8.67 -9.18 -0.10
C LYS A 13 8.45 -10.14 -1.27
N GLY A 14 8.38 -11.43 -0.97
CA GLY A 14 8.23 -12.49 -1.98
C GLY A 14 9.54 -12.94 -2.63
N ASP A 15 10.68 -12.58 -2.05
CA ASP A 15 12.02 -12.94 -2.53
C ASP A 15 12.26 -12.48 -3.98
N VAL A 16 11.97 -11.20 -4.22
CA VAL A 16 12.20 -10.48 -5.47
C VAL A 16 13.35 -9.50 -5.26
N THR A 17 14.28 -9.43 -6.19
CA THR A 17 15.39 -8.48 -6.19
C THR A 17 15.10 -7.36 -7.18
N VAL A 18 15.10 -6.12 -6.71
CA VAL A 18 14.92 -4.90 -7.52
C VAL A 18 16.22 -4.12 -7.52
N CYS A 19 16.80 -3.90 -8.70
CA CYS A 19 17.97 -3.04 -8.87
C CYS A 19 17.52 -1.57 -8.87
N VAL A 20 18.17 -0.77 -8.03
CA VAL A 20 17.94 0.67 -7.94
C VAL A 20 19.24 1.44 -7.85
N GLN A 21 19.21 2.73 -8.02
CA GLN A 21 20.38 3.59 -7.86
C GLN A 21 20.94 3.48 -6.43
N PRO A 22 22.28 3.42 -6.23
CA PRO A 22 22.89 3.22 -4.92
C PRO A 22 22.93 4.53 -4.10
N THR A 23 21.74 5.07 -3.83
CA THR A 23 21.57 6.31 -3.05
C THR A 23 20.20 6.37 -2.37
N ILE A 24 20.18 6.86 -1.13
CA ILE A 24 18.93 7.13 -0.39
C ILE A 24 18.30 8.48 -0.74
N GLN A 25 18.86 9.22 -1.68
CA GLN A 25 18.29 10.49 -2.16
C GLN A 25 17.19 10.27 -3.20
N GLN A 26 17.17 9.11 -3.85
CA GLN A 26 16.13 8.72 -4.78
C GLN A 26 15.00 7.98 -4.08
N MET A 27 13.77 8.29 -4.50
CA MET A 27 12.53 7.80 -3.92
C MET A 27 12.45 6.26 -3.92
N SER A 28 12.64 5.63 -5.06
CA SER A 28 12.58 4.16 -5.19
C SER A 28 13.57 3.46 -4.27
N SER A 29 14.85 3.89 -4.26
CA SER A 29 15.88 3.30 -3.41
C SER A 29 15.55 3.45 -1.93
N TYR A 30 15.08 4.64 -1.54
CA TYR A 30 14.71 4.94 -0.17
C TYR A 30 13.54 4.08 0.30
N ILE A 31 12.44 4.06 -0.47
CA ILE A 31 11.21 3.37 -0.11
C ILE A 31 11.43 1.85 -0.03
N LEU A 32 12.13 1.28 -1.01
CA LEU A 32 12.39 -0.15 -1.01
C LEU A 32 13.28 -0.59 0.16
N LEU A 33 14.21 0.25 0.62
CA LEU A 33 14.99 -0.01 1.83
C LEU A 33 14.16 0.20 3.10
N GLU A 34 13.31 1.24 3.14
CA GLU A 34 12.50 1.57 4.30
C GLU A 34 11.48 0.47 4.62
N GLN A 35 10.84 -0.08 3.59
CA GLN A 35 9.69 -0.97 3.75
C GLN A 35 10.00 -2.42 3.41
N GLU A 36 11.13 -2.69 2.76
CA GLU A 36 11.44 -3.98 2.14
C GLU A 36 10.32 -4.46 1.21
N ASP A 37 9.57 -3.50 0.69
CA ASP A 37 8.47 -3.67 -0.28
C ASP A 37 8.14 -2.33 -0.95
N TRP A 38 7.17 -2.34 -1.88
CA TRP A 38 6.59 -1.13 -2.44
C TRP A 38 5.47 -0.62 -1.53
N PHE A 39 5.31 0.70 -1.47
CA PHE A 39 4.44 1.37 -0.50
C PHE A 39 2.94 1.27 -0.79
N GLU A 40 2.56 0.84 -1.99
CA GLU A 40 1.16 0.75 -2.41
C GLU A 40 0.49 -0.50 -1.84
N ASP A 41 -0.63 -0.31 -1.17
CA ASP A 41 -1.43 -1.40 -0.62
C ASP A 41 -1.91 -2.37 -1.73
N GLU A 42 -2.03 -1.90 -2.98
CA GLU A 42 -2.42 -2.66 -4.17
C GLU A 42 -1.43 -3.77 -4.53
N MET A 43 -0.18 -3.66 -4.13
CA MET A 43 0.84 -4.67 -4.42
C MET A 43 0.47 -6.05 -3.86
N ASP A 44 -0.03 -6.12 -2.62
CA ASP A 44 -0.46 -7.38 -2.01
C ASP A 44 -1.71 -7.96 -2.68
N PHE A 45 -2.62 -7.10 -3.12
CA PHE A 45 -3.77 -7.52 -3.92
C PHE A 45 -3.32 -8.10 -5.27
N VAL A 46 -2.42 -7.45 -5.99
CA VAL A 46 -1.88 -7.93 -7.28
C VAL A 46 -1.19 -9.28 -7.10
N ARG A 47 -0.34 -9.43 -6.07
CA ARG A 47 0.31 -10.71 -5.74
C ARG A 47 -0.70 -11.83 -5.45
N THR A 48 -1.86 -11.50 -4.87
CA THR A 48 -2.94 -12.44 -4.58
C THR A 48 -3.76 -12.77 -5.84
N TYR A 49 -3.95 -11.78 -6.71
CA TYR A 49 -4.72 -11.92 -7.94
C TYR A 49 -3.99 -12.76 -8.99
N ILE A 50 -2.69 -12.56 -9.18
CA ILE A 50 -1.92 -13.23 -10.24
C ILE A 50 -1.81 -14.73 -10.00
N THR A 51 -2.14 -15.52 -11.03
CA THR A 51 -1.95 -16.97 -11.10
C THR A 51 -0.81 -17.33 -12.05
N PRO A 52 -0.23 -18.54 -11.94
CA PRO A 52 0.99 -18.93 -12.69
C PRO A 52 0.91 -18.86 -14.21
N ASP A 53 -0.29 -18.87 -14.78
CA ASP A 53 -0.60 -18.93 -16.21
C ASP A 53 -1.05 -17.57 -16.80
N MET A 54 -1.17 -16.55 -15.98
CA MET A 54 -1.65 -15.23 -16.42
C MET A 54 -0.59 -14.46 -17.20
N ASN A 55 -1.07 -13.70 -18.20
CA ASN A 55 -0.24 -12.71 -18.90
C ASN A 55 -0.64 -11.30 -18.45
N ALA A 56 0.36 -10.40 -18.37
CA ALA A 56 0.17 -9.06 -17.86
C ALA A 56 0.93 -8.01 -18.65
N PHE A 57 0.41 -6.78 -18.62
CA PHE A 57 1.13 -5.57 -19.00
C PHE A 57 1.38 -4.69 -17.79
N ASP A 58 2.62 -4.21 -17.66
CA ASP A 58 3.04 -3.15 -16.74
C ASP A 58 3.41 -1.94 -17.60
N MET A 59 2.47 -0.99 -17.71
CA MET A 59 2.60 0.21 -18.55
C MET A 59 3.10 1.36 -17.68
N GLY A 60 4.33 1.84 -17.92
CA GLY A 60 5.08 2.71 -17.03
C GLY A 60 5.76 1.92 -15.90
N ALA A 61 6.58 0.92 -16.30
CA ALA A 61 7.12 -0.03 -15.33
C ALA A 61 8.20 0.56 -14.41
N ASN A 62 8.86 1.63 -14.81
CA ASN A 62 9.96 2.25 -14.07
C ASN A 62 11.02 1.18 -13.68
N HIS A 63 11.38 1.03 -12.41
CA HIS A 63 12.30 -0.03 -11.92
C HIS A 63 11.68 -1.44 -11.94
N GLY A 64 10.42 -1.58 -12.35
CA GLY A 64 9.73 -2.85 -12.56
C GLY A 64 9.24 -3.55 -11.29
N VAL A 65 8.96 -2.83 -10.22
CA VAL A 65 8.54 -3.44 -8.93
C VAL A 65 7.30 -4.31 -9.10
N TYR A 66 6.29 -3.83 -9.85
CA TYR A 66 5.09 -4.62 -10.20
C TYR A 66 5.43 -5.76 -11.15
N ALA A 67 6.11 -5.47 -12.28
CA ALA A 67 6.45 -6.48 -13.28
C ALA A 67 7.24 -7.66 -12.69
N LEU A 68 8.23 -7.37 -11.83
CA LEU A 68 9.04 -8.39 -11.17
C LEU A 68 8.23 -9.20 -10.15
N SER A 69 7.37 -8.54 -9.36
CA SER A 69 6.49 -9.20 -8.40
C SER A 69 5.47 -10.12 -9.09
N ILE A 70 4.96 -9.72 -10.26
CA ILE A 70 4.11 -10.55 -11.12
C ILE A 70 4.91 -11.73 -11.68
N ALA A 71 6.07 -11.47 -12.30
CA ALA A 71 6.92 -12.50 -12.92
C ALA A 71 7.35 -13.59 -11.91
N LYS A 72 7.54 -13.23 -10.64
CA LYS A 72 7.82 -14.20 -9.56
C LYS A 72 6.72 -15.24 -9.40
N LYS A 73 5.48 -14.89 -9.66
CA LYS A 73 4.32 -15.79 -9.55
C LYS A 73 4.13 -16.68 -10.78
N LEU A 74 4.65 -16.28 -11.94
CA LEU A 74 4.40 -16.94 -13.20
C LEU A 74 5.23 -18.22 -13.36
N THR A 75 4.64 -19.21 -14.06
CA THR A 75 5.31 -20.41 -14.59
C THR A 75 5.20 -20.49 -16.11
N THR A 76 4.01 -20.27 -16.66
CA THR A 76 3.72 -20.32 -18.10
C THR A 76 3.24 -18.99 -18.67
N GLY A 77 2.83 -18.06 -17.81
CA GLY A 77 2.45 -16.70 -18.20
C GLY A 77 3.65 -15.80 -18.50
N HIS A 78 3.38 -14.59 -18.98
CA HIS A 78 4.38 -13.60 -19.37
C HIS A 78 3.98 -12.17 -18.99
N VAL A 79 4.98 -11.33 -18.67
CA VAL A 79 4.82 -9.90 -18.44
C VAL A 79 5.55 -9.11 -19.51
N TRP A 80 4.90 -8.12 -20.11
CA TRP A 80 5.55 -7.09 -20.92
C TRP A 80 5.54 -5.79 -20.11
N ALA A 81 6.72 -5.31 -19.77
CA ALA A 81 6.95 -4.11 -18.97
C ALA A 81 7.41 -2.96 -19.88
N PHE A 82 6.56 -1.97 -20.08
CA PHE A 82 6.85 -0.81 -20.91
C PHE A 82 7.50 0.27 -20.06
N GLU A 83 8.74 0.59 -20.37
CA GLU A 83 9.49 1.69 -19.77
C GLU A 83 10.34 2.38 -20.83
N PRO A 84 10.01 3.63 -21.20
CA PRO A 84 10.68 4.31 -22.30
C PRO A 84 12.05 4.88 -21.94
N THR A 85 12.35 5.13 -20.65
CA THR A 85 13.59 5.78 -20.24
C THR A 85 14.70 4.80 -19.95
N ILE A 86 15.95 5.18 -20.29
CA ILE A 86 17.11 4.28 -20.21
C ILE A 86 17.50 3.99 -18.76
N ALA A 87 17.49 4.99 -17.90
CA ALA A 87 18.01 4.83 -16.54
C ALA A 87 17.22 3.80 -15.72
N PRO A 88 15.90 3.91 -15.50
CA PRO A 88 15.12 2.89 -14.79
C PRO A 88 14.99 1.59 -15.61
N GLY A 89 14.85 1.67 -16.95
CA GLY A 89 14.77 0.48 -17.79
C GLY A 89 16.01 -0.40 -17.72
N SER A 90 17.21 0.18 -17.63
CA SER A 90 18.46 -0.58 -17.43
C SER A 90 18.50 -1.26 -16.07
N MET A 91 17.96 -0.64 -15.02
CA MET A 91 17.82 -1.25 -13.70
C MET A 91 16.82 -2.40 -13.72
N LEU A 92 15.68 -2.21 -14.43
CA LEU A 92 14.71 -3.28 -14.67
C LEU A 92 15.36 -4.46 -15.41
N ALA A 93 16.10 -4.22 -16.49
CA ALA A 93 16.81 -5.27 -17.23
C ALA A 93 17.77 -6.05 -16.32
N LYS A 94 18.51 -5.35 -15.45
CA LYS A 94 19.40 -5.98 -14.47
C LYS A 94 18.63 -6.78 -13.42
N SER A 95 17.48 -6.29 -12.99
CA SER A 95 16.61 -7.00 -12.07
C SER A 95 16.06 -8.29 -12.69
N ILE A 96 15.67 -8.27 -13.97
CA ILE A 96 15.23 -9.45 -14.73
C ILE A 96 16.31 -10.52 -14.72
N GLU A 97 17.56 -10.14 -15.02
CA GLU A 97 18.72 -11.04 -15.01
C GLU A 97 18.93 -11.66 -13.62
N LEU A 98 19.00 -10.84 -12.57
CA LEU A 98 19.30 -11.31 -11.22
C LEU A 98 18.20 -12.23 -10.62
N ASN A 99 16.95 -12.06 -11.03
CA ASN A 99 15.86 -12.93 -10.63
C ASN A 99 15.70 -14.17 -11.52
N GLY A 100 16.42 -14.27 -12.64
CA GLY A 100 16.24 -15.34 -13.62
C GLY A 100 14.90 -15.32 -14.34
N PHE A 101 14.37 -14.11 -14.64
CA PHE A 101 13.02 -13.95 -15.22
C PHE A 101 13.01 -13.71 -16.73
N SER A 102 14.11 -13.87 -17.43
CA SER A 102 14.25 -13.56 -18.87
C SER A 102 13.20 -14.27 -19.76
N GLU A 103 12.72 -15.46 -19.36
CA GLU A 103 11.68 -16.20 -20.09
C GLU A 103 10.26 -15.75 -19.77
N LYS A 104 10.05 -14.95 -18.69
CA LYS A 104 8.73 -14.59 -18.16
C LYS A 104 8.46 -13.09 -18.19
N LEU A 105 9.48 -12.26 -18.36
CA LEU A 105 9.40 -10.82 -18.28
C LEU A 105 10.26 -10.19 -19.37
N THR A 106 9.61 -9.41 -20.23
CA THR A 106 10.26 -8.63 -21.28
C THR A 106 10.17 -7.14 -20.96
N TRP A 107 11.31 -6.47 -20.83
CA TRP A 107 11.36 -5.02 -20.89
C TRP A 107 11.17 -4.55 -22.32
N VAL A 108 10.12 -3.76 -22.55
CA VAL A 108 9.84 -3.08 -23.81
C VAL A 108 10.33 -1.66 -23.69
N HIS A 109 11.44 -1.35 -24.37
CA HIS A 109 12.04 -0.01 -24.37
C HIS A 109 11.20 0.94 -25.26
N ALA A 110 10.00 1.22 -24.84
CA ALA A 110 9.06 2.16 -25.46
C ALA A 110 8.01 2.60 -24.43
N GLY A 111 7.48 3.78 -24.59
CA GLY A 111 6.26 4.22 -23.93
C GLY A 111 5.03 3.90 -24.77
N LEU A 112 3.85 4.14 -24.21
CA LEU A 112 2.58 3.92 -24.90
C LEU A 112 1.85 5.24 -25.14
N SER A 113 1.18 5.38 -26.29
CA SER A 113 0.36 6.53 -26.65
C SER A 113 -0.71 6.10 -27.70
N ASP A 114 -1.37 7.05 -28.34
CA ASP A 114 -2.41 6.78 -29.35
C ASP A 114 -1.87 6.41 -30.74
N HIS A 115 -0.60 6.76 -31.05
CA HIS A 115 0.08 6.40 -32.29
C HIS A 115 1.61 6.35 -32.07
N ALA A 116 2.32 5.75 -33.02
CA ALA A 116 3.79 5.66 -32.95
C ALA A 116 4.42 7.02 -33.32
N HIS A 117 5.28 7.52 -32.42
CA HIS A 117 6.06 8.75 -32.63
C HIS A 117 7.21 8.86 -31.60
N ASP A 118 8.16 9.73 -31.92
CA ASP A 118 9.21 10.09 -30.96
C ASP A 118 8.77 11.32 -30.16
N ALA A 119 9.10 11.35 -28.89
CA ALA A 119 8.82 12.42 -27.97
C ALA A 119 10.04 12.74 -27.11
N GLU A 120 10.01 13.87 -26.41
CA GLU A 120 10.98 14.22 -25.37
C GLU A 120 10.32 14.13 -24.01
N MET A 121 10.87 13.28 -23.15
CA MET A 121 10.45 13.16 -21.75
C MET A 121 11.39 13.96 -20.86
N SER A 122 10.83 14.78 -19.98
CA SER A 122 11.60 15.42 -18.92
C SER A 122 11.96 14.40 -17.86
N THR A 123 13.25 14.20 -17.62
CA THR A 123 13.75 13.26 -16.63
C THR A 123 14.16 13.99 -15.36
N SER A 124 13.86 13.40 -14.23
CA SER A 124 14.18 13.87 -12.89
C SER A 124 15.19 12.94 -12.20
N VAL A 125 15.79 13.41 -11.11
CA VAL A 125 16.58 12.56 -10.21
C VAL A 125 15.71 11.40 -9.69
N ASN A 126 14.44 11.67 -9.42
CA ASN A 126 13.43 10.64 -9.12
C ASN A 126 12.72 10.27 -10.42
N SER A 127 12.92 9.05 -10.89
CA SER A 127 12.33 8.57 -12.15
C SER A 127 10.79 8.52 -12.12
N GLU A 128 10.20 8.44 -10.95
CA GLU A 128 8.76 8.50 -10.70
C GLU A 128 8.15 9.89 -10.99
N LEU A 129 8.99 10.90 -11.22
CA LEU A 129 8.59 12.26 -11.61
C LEU A 129 8.94 12.56 -13.08
N ASN A 130 9.31 11.55 -13.86
CA ASN A 130 9.54 11.71 -15.28
C ASN A 130 8.20 11.96 -15.98
N SER A 131 8.13 12.97 -16.86
CA SER A 131 6.88 13.36 -17.49
C SER A 131 7.09 13.91 -18.90
N LEU A 132 6.20 13.57 -19.81
CA LEU A 132 6.11 14.18 -21.15
C LEU A 132 5.72 15.67 -21.10
N TYR A 133 5.07 16.08 -20.03
CA TYR A 133 4.58 17.46 -19.84
C TYR A 133 5.47 18.31 -18.94
N GLY A 134 6.57 17.74 -18.43
CA GLY A 134 7.52 18.44 -17.58
C GLY A 134 8.28 19.52 -18.32
N THR A 135 8.43 20.69 -17.67
CA THR A 135 9.16 21.85 -18.24
C THR A 135 10.57 21.99 -17.68
N THR A 136 10.93 21.22 -16.68
CA THR A 136 12.21 21.26 -15.95
C THR A 136 12.91 19.92 -15.99
N GLY A 137 14.22 19.91 -15.82
CA GLY A 137 15.04 18.69 -15.82
C GLY A 137 15.80 18.44 -17.11
N LEU A 138 16.51 17.33 -17.17
CA LEU A 138 17.15 16.83 -18.40
C LEU A 138 16.05 16.26 -19.31
N LYS A 139 16.30 16.29 -20.61
CA LYS A 139 15.37 15.72 -21.60
C LYS A 139 15.98 14.48 -22.22
N GLU A 140 15.19 13.43 -22.29
CA GLU A 140 15.52 12.18 -22.96
C GLU A 140 14.55 11.98 -24.13
N LYS A 141 15.11 11.60 -25.29
CA LYS A 141 14.30 11.20 -26.44
C LYS A 141 13.79 9.79 -26.21
N ILE A 142 12.49 9.61 -26.31
CA ILE A 142 11.81 8.34 -26.13
C ILE A 142 10.98 7.99 -27.36
N HIS A 143 10.75 6.69 -27.54
CA HIS A 143 9.85 6.19 -28.57
C HIS A 143 8.52 5.79 -27.94
N LEU A 144 7.42 6.24 -28.54
CA LEU A 144 6.05 5.90 -28.14
C LEU A 144 5.40 5.04 -29.21
N VAL A 145 4.58 4.05 -28.79
CA VAL A 145 3.86 3.14 -29.70
C VAL A 145 2.40 3.04 -29.32
N ALA A 146 1.53 2.74 -30.29
CA ALA A 146 0.14 2.36 -30.01
C ALA A 146 0.08 0.89 -29.60
N LEU A 147 -0.68 0.57 -28.56
CA LEU A 147 -0.78 -0.79 -28.01
C LEU A 147 -1.25 -1.80 -29.08
N ASP A 148 -2.30 -1.46 -29.85
CA ASP A 148 -2.85 -2.36 -30.88
C ASP A 148 -1.82 -2.66 -32.00
N GLU A 149 -0.99 -1.68 -32.36
CA GLU A 149 0.09 -1.84 -33.34
C GLU A 149 1.22 -2.68 -32.77
N PHE A 150 1.61 -2.44 -31.53
CA PHE A 150 2.62 -3.24 -30.81
C PHE A 150 2.22 -4.72 -30.75
N LEU A 151 1.00 -5.01 -30.33
CA LEU A 151 0.47 -6.38 -30.25
C LEU A 151 0.53 -7.09 -31.60
N LYS A 152 0.15 -6.40 -32.67
CA LYS A 152 0.19 -6.92 -34.03
C LYS A 152 1.63 -7.18 -34.49
N ALA A 153 2.54 -6.22 -34.27
CA ALA A 153 3.94 -6.32 -34.69
C ALA A 153 4.68 -7.44 -33.95
N GLN A 154 4.45 -7.59 -32.65
CA GLN A 154 5.05 -8.64 -31.81
C GLN A 154 4.31 -9.99 -31.89
N LYS A 155 3.21 -10.08 -32.65
CA LYS A 155 2.35 -11.26 -32.77
C LYS A 155 1.86 -11.81 -31.44
N ILE A 156 1.55 -10.91 -30.47
CA ILE A 156 1.03 -11.26 -29.16
C ILE A 156 -0.45 -11.53 -29.30
N ASN A 157 -0.84 -12.82 -29.31
CA ASN A 157 -2.21 -13.28 -29.49
C ASN A 157 -2.76 -14.01 -28.24
N VAL A 158 -2.08 -13.89 -27.10
CA VAL A 158 -2.49 -14.51 -25.85
C VAL A 158 -3.46 -13.61 -25.08
N PRO A 159 -4.37 -14.16 -24.26
CA PRO A 159 -5.22 -13.35 -23.41
C PRO A 159 -4.39 -12.64 -22.33
N ILE A 160 -4.64 -11.36 -22.14
CA ILE A 160 -4.03 -10.56 -21.09
C ILE A 160 -5.01 -10.47 -19.91
N SER A 161 -4.57 -10.89 -18.74
CA SER A 161 -5.40 -10.97 -17.54
C SER A 161 -5.30 -9.74 -16.64
N PHE A 162 -4.16 -9.05 -16.68
CA PHE A 162 -3.87 -7.88 -15.84
C PHE A 162 -3.17 -6.78 -16.62
N VAL A 163 -3.51 -5.54 -16.33
CA VAL A 163 -2.85 -4.33 -16.83
C VAL A 163 -2.65 -3.38 -15.67
N LYS A 164 -1.40 -3.00 -15.35
CA LYS A 164 -1.11 -1.77 -14.61
C LYS A 164 -0.93 -0.65 -15.64
N MET A 165 -1.64 0.44 -15.47
CA MET A 165 -1.57 1.61 -16.33
C MET A 165 -1.25 2.85 -15.51
N ASP A 166 0.00 3.30 -15.63
CA ASP A 166 0.58 4.41 -14.90
C ASP A 166 1.64 5.03 -15.82
N VAL A 167 1.18 5.87 -16.75
CA VAL A 167 1.97 6.39 -17.86
C VAL A 167 2.07 7.92 -17.85
N GLU A 168 1.97 8.51 -16.65
CA GLU A 168 2.25 9.91 -16.38
C GLU A 168 1.50 10.91 -17.29
N GLY A 169 0.18 10.66 -17.42
CA GLY A 169 -0.76 11.53 -18.13
C GLY A 169 -1.10 11.10 -19.57
N GLU A 170 -0.53 10.01 -20.07
CA GLU A 170 -0.85 9.46 -21.39
C GLU A 170 -2.00 8.42 -21.37
N GLU A 171 -2.62 8.12 -20.21
CA GLU A 171 -3.58 7.03 -20.01
C GLU A 171 -4.72 7.06 -21.03
N ILE A 172 -5.32 8.24 -21.30
CA ILE A 172 -6.41 8.40 -22.26
C ILE A 172 -5.92 8.11 -23.68
N LYS A 173 -4.69 8.48 -24.02
CA LYS A 173 -4.10 8.16 -25.32
C LYS A 173 -3.78 6.67 -25.44
N VAL A 174 -3.29 6.05 -24.35
CA VAL A 174 -3.11 4.59 -24.31
C VAL A 174 -4.41 3.85 -24.57
N LEU A 175 -5.53 4.28 -23.97
CA LEU A 175 -6.85 3.70 -24.24
C LEU A 175 -7.25 3.85 -25.72
N LYS A 176 -6.94 4.97 -26.37
CA LYS A 176 -7.18 5.18 -27.81
C LYS A 176 -6.29 4.30 -28.68
N GLY A 177 -4.98 4.23 -28.38
CA GLY A 177 -4.01 3.40 -29.09
C GLY A 177 -4.22 1.89 -28.90
N GLY A 178 -4.92 1.50 -27.85
CA GLY A 178 -5.32 0.12 -27.54
C GLY A 178 -6.82 -0.13 -27.66
N GLN A 179 -7.56 0.66 -28.41
CA GLN A 179 -9.02 0.58 -28.45
C GLN A 179 -9.54 -0.83 -28.79
N ARG A 180 -8.92 -1.51 -29.75
CA ARG A 180 -9.28 -2.88 -30.11
C ARG A 180 -8.99 -3.85 -28.95
N PHE A 181 -7.82 -3.73 -28.34
CA PHE A 181 -7.42 -4.55 -27.20
C PHE A 181 -8.41 -4.38 -26.04
N PHE A 182 -8.63 -3.16 -25.55
CA PHE A 182 -9.53 -2.90 -24.43
C PHE A 182 -11.01 -3.23 -24.74
N THR A 183 -11.42 -3.20 -26.00
CA THR A 183 -12.77 -3.60 -26.41
C THR A 183 -12.92 -5.13 -26.45
N GLN A 184 -11.96 -5.84 -27.04
CA GLN A 184 -12.05 -7.28 -27.29
C GLN A 184 -11.59 -8.14 -26.11
N GLN A 185 -10.62 -7.67 -25.31
CA GLN A 185 -10.16 -8.37 -24.13
C GLN A 185 -10.79 -7.79 -22.85
N SER A 186 -10.66 -8.53 -21.75
CA SER A 186 -11.23 -8.21 -20.45
C SER A 186 -10.20 -8.35 -19.34
N PRO A 187 -9.07 -7.59 -19.38
CA PRO A 187 -8.14 -7.58 -18.27
C PRO A 187 -8.76 -6.93 -17.03
N LEU A 188 -8.22 -7.26 -15.86
CA LEU A 188 -8.31 -6.38 -14.70
C LEU A 188 -7.31 -5.25 -14.92
N ILE A 189 -7.79 -4.01 -14.93
CA ILE A 189 -6.95 -2.81 -15.09
C ILE A 189 -6.78 -2.18 -13.71
N MET A 190 -5.55 -1.94 -13.29
CA MET A 190 -5.18 -1.05 -12.19
C MET A 190 -4.64 0.23 -12.81
N PHE A 191 -5.14 1.39 -12.37
CA PHE A 191 -4.75 2.68 -12.93
C PHE A 191 -4.69 3.77 -11.87
N GLU A 192 -3.79 4.74 -12.09
CA GLU A 192 -3.64 5.87 -11.18
C GLU A 192 -4.84 6.82 -11.29
N LEU A 193 -5.42 7.17 -10.13
CA LEU A 193 -6.57 8.07 -10.03
C LEU A 193 -6.21 9.53 -10.23
N LYS A 194 -4.99 9.90 -9.82
CA LYS A 194 -4.56 11.30 -9.78
C LYS A 194 -3.32 11.50 -10.64
N HIS A 195 -3.30 12.61 -11.35
CA HIS A 195 -2.07 13.16 -11.90
C HIS A 195 -1.67 14.38 -11.06
N GLY A 196 -0.63 14.26 -10.27
CA GLY A 196 -0.31 15.21 -9.20
C GLY A 196 -1.45 15.30 -8.16
N ASN A 197 -1.98 16.48 -7.92
CA ASN A 197 -3.09 16.69 -6.96
C ASN A 197 -4.48 16.67 -7.61
N VAL A 198 -4.59 16.44 -8.91
CA VAL A 198 -5.85 16.51 -9.66
C VAL A 198 -6.38 15.12 -9.96
N VAL A 199 -7.63 14.85 -9.57
CA VAL A 199 -8.34 13.62 -9.93
C VAL A 199 -8.63 13.61 -11.43
N ASN A 200 -8.23 12.54 -12.13
CA ASN A 200 -8.43 12.38 -13.56
C ASN A 200 -9.84 11.80 -13.87
N HIS A 201 -10.88 12.61 -13.69
CA HIS A 201 -12.25 12.22 -14.00
C HIS A 201 -12.43 11.77 -15.47
N GLY A 202 -11.73 12.41 -16.40
CA GLY A 202 -11.80 12.05 -17.83
C GLY A 202 -11.28 10.64 -18.12
N LEU A 203 -10.32 10.16 -17.34
CA LEU A 203 -9.84 8.77 -17.44
C LEU A 203 -10.91 7.78 -16.98
N ILE A 204 -11.57 8.07 -15.86
CA ILE A 204 -12.67 7.24 -15.35
C ILE A 204 -13.77 7.12 -16.41
N GLU A 205 -14.20 8.24 -17.00
CA GLU A 205 -15.22 8.29 -18.06
C GLU A 205 -14.79 7.50 -19.31
N ALA A 206 -13.51 7.64 -19.73
CA ALA A 206 -12.97 6.94 -20.88
C ALA A 206 -12.94 5.40 -20.66
N ILE A 207 -12.57 4.95 -19.47
CA ILE A 207 -12.59 3.53 -19.10
C ILE A 207 -14.03 3.00 -19.05
N GLN A 208 -14.96 3.75 -18.47
CA GLN A 208 -16.37 3.37 -18.41
C GLN A 208 -17.02 3.28 -19.80
N ALA A 209 -16.63 4.16 -20.74
CA ALA A 209 -17.09 4.11 -22.15
C ALA A 209 -16.70 2.79 -22.85
N LEU A 210 -15.68 2.07 -22.36
CA LEU A 210 -15.26 0.75 -22.83
C LEU A 210 -15.96 -0.42 -22.09
N ASN A 211 -17.05 -0.13 -21.35
CA ASN A 211 -17.85 -1.08 -20.56
C ASN A 211 -17.10 -1.68 -19.35
N TYR A 212 -16.14 -0.99 -18.79
CA TYR A 212 -15.52 -1.35 -17.52
C TYR A 212 -16.27 -0.66 -16.37
N LYS A 213 -16.45 -1.38 -15.27
CA LYS A 213 -16.86 -0.82 -13.98
C LYS A 213 -15.64 -0.52 -13.13
N ILE A 214 -15.77 0.50 -12.29
CA ILE A 214 -14.68 1.01 -11.46
C ILE A 214 -14.82 0.50 -10.03
N TYR A 215 -13.70 0.13 -9.43
CA TYR A 215 -13.61 -0.44 -8.10
C TYR A 215 -12.45 0.19 -7.33
N ARG A 216 -12.58 0.25 -6.01
CA ARG A 216 -11.49 0.56 -5.08
C ARG A 216 -11.13 -0.64 -4.23
N LEU A 217 -9.91 -0.70 -3.76
CA LEU A 217 -9.44 -1.75 -2.87
C LEU A 217 -9.82 -1.45 -1.41
N LEU A 218 -10.19 -2.49 -0.66
CA LEU A 218 -10.11 -2.54 0.79
C LEU A 218 -8.79 -3.25 1.13
N PRO A 219 -7.72 -2.53 1.54
CA PRO A 219 -6.36 -3.06 1.51
C PRO A 219 -6.15 -4.30 2.39
N ASP A 220 -6.44 -4.20 3.70
CA ASP A 220 -6.23 -5.29 4.66
C ASP A 220 -7.15 -6.51 4.40
N MET A 221 -8.22 -6.30 3.62
CA MET A 221 -9.16 -7.36 3.24
C MET A 221 -8.80 -8.03 1.91
N ASN A 222 -7.99 -7.38 1.07
CA ASN A 222 -7.73 -7.76 -0.32
C ASN A 222 -9.02 -7.95 -1.14
N ILE A 223 -10.00 -7.06 -0.94
CA ILE A 223 -11.30 -7.12 -1.61
C ILE A 223 -11.54 -5.82 -2.38
N LEU A 224 -11.93 -5.95 -3.64
CA LEU A 224 -12.43 -4.85 -4.44
C LEU A 224 -13.91 -4.60 -4.12
N VAL A 225 -14.27 -3.32 -3.96
CA VAL A 225 -15.65 -2.85 -3.85
C VAL A 225 -15.93 -1.80 -4.91
N GLU A 226 -17.20 -1.62 -5.32
CA GLU A 226 -17.56 -0.60 -6.31
C GLU A 226 -17.08 0.78 -5.84
N TYR A 227 -16.46 1.55 -6.74
CA TYR A 227 -16.03 2.91 -6.45
C TYR A 227 -17.20 3.86 -6.63
N GLU A 228 -17.45 4.66 -5.62
CA GLU A 228 -18.43 5.76 -5.64
C GLU A 228 -17.67 7.09 -5.67
N ALA A 229 -18.06 8.00 -6.55
CA ALA A 229 -17.43 9.31 -6.67
C ALA A 229 -17.55 10.17 -5.38
N SER A 230 -18.50 9.82 -4.50
CA SER A 230 -18.64 10.41 -3.16
C SER A 230 -17.56 9.96 -2.18
N PHE A 231 -16.86 8.85 -2.45
CA PHE A 231 -15.75 8.40 -1.63
C PHE A 231 -14.55 9.33 -1.84
N GLN A 232 -14.22 10.08 -0.80
CA GLN A 232 -13.09 11.01 -0.82
C GLN A 232 -12.10 10.61 0.27
N ASP A 233 -10.94 10.13 -0.16
CA ASP A 233 -9.78 9.92 0.72
C ASP A 233 -8.51 10.37 -0.01
N GLY A 234 -7.76 11.27 0.61
CA GLY A 234 -6.54 11.84 0.04
C GLY A 234 -5.45 10.80 -0.28
N TYR A 235 -5.52 9.62 0.37
CA TYR A 235 -4.59 8.53 0.20
C TYR A 235 -5.02 7.49 -0.85
N LEU A 236 -6.17 7.67 -1.51
CA LEU A 236 -6.56 6.80 -2.62
C LEU A 236 -5.73 7.18 -3.86
N LEU A 237 -4.76 6.35 -4.22
CA LEU A 237 -3.88 6.55 -5.36
C LEU A 237 -4.41 5.84 -6.61
N ASN A 238 -4.76 4.57 -6.45
CA ASN A 238 -5.11 3.70 -7.56
C ASN A 238 -6.56 3.23 -7.49
N LEU A 239 -7.15 3.03 -8.66
CA LEU A 239 -8.41 2.35 -8.83
C LEU A 239 -8.24 1.11 -9.70
N PHE A 240 -9.24 0.25 -9.64
CA PHE A 240 -9.33 -0.92 -10.50
C PHE A 240 -10.54 -0.81 -11.42
N ALA A 241 -10.40 -1.40 -12.60
CA ALA A 241 -11.50 -1.48 -13.53
C ALA A 241 -11.59 -2.88 -14.17
N CYS A 242 -12.79 -3.42 -14.29
CA CYS A 242 -13.01 -4.67 -15.02
C CYS A 242 -14.39 -4.76 -15.64
N LYS A 243 -14.51 -5.61 -16.66
CA LYS A 243 -15.78 -5.96 -17.27
C LYS A 243 -16.49 -7.05 -16.46
N LYS A 244 -17.74 -7.31 -16.80
CA LYS A 244 -18.63 -8.21 -16.06
C LYS A 244 -18.06 -9.63 -15.89
N ASP A 245 -17.51 -10.22 -16.95
CA ASP A 245 -16.91 -11.58 -16.94
C ASP A 245 -15.73 -11.68 -15.97
N ARG A 246 -14.89 -10.63 -15.93
CA ARG A 246 -13.77 -10.55 -15.00
C ARG A 246 -14.26 -10.32 -13.56
N ALA A 247 -15.27 -9.49 -13.37
CA ALA A 247 -15.89 -9.28 -12.07
C ALA A 247 -16.45 -10.60 -11.49
N GLU A 248 -17.18 -11.38 -12.29
CA GLU A 248 -17.69 -12.70 -11.88
C GLU A 248 -16.57 -13.68 -11.49
N THR A 249 -15.41 -13.59 -12.17
CA THR A 249 -14.22 -14.39 -11.83
C THR A 249 -13.62 -13.95 -10.50
N LEU A 250 -13.52 -12.64 -10.26
CA LEU A 250 -13.01 -12.08 -9.00
C LEU A 250 -13.94 -12.40 -7.82
N GLU A 251 -15.26 -12.32 -8.01
CA GLU A 251 -16.25 -12.73 -6.99
C GLU A 251 -16.08 -14.19 -6.58
N LYS A 252 -15.97 -15.10 -7.56
CA LYS A 252 -15.74 -16.54 -7.30
C LYS A 252 -14.44 -16.81 -6.54
N ARG A 253 -13.43 -15.95 -6.70
CA ARG A 253 -12.15 -16.03 -6.00
C ARG A 253 -12.14 -15.30 -4.64
N GLY A 254 -13.25 -14.68 -4.25
CA GLY A 254 -13.34 -13.92 -3.01
C GLY A 254 -12.56 -12.59 -3.02
N LEU A 255 -12.26 -12.07 -4.21
CA LEU A 255 -11.47 -10.84 -4.41
C LEU A 255 -12.34 -9.62 -4.77
N LEU A 256 -13.64 -9.80 -4.97
CA LEU A 256 -14.58 -8.71 -5.28
C LEU A 256 -15.91 -8.93 -4.58
N ALA A 257 -16.43 -7.87 -3.96
CA ALA A 257 -17.77 -7.80 -3.41
C ALA A 257 -18.62 -6.86 -4.26
N SER A 258 -19.47 -7.42 -5.13
CA SER A 258 -20.37 -6.59 -5.93
C SER A 258 -21.59 -6.15 -5.14
N ALA A 259 -22.12 -4.96 -5.47
CA ALA A 259 -23.37 -4.47 -4.91
C ALA A 259 -24.54 -5.44 -5.13
N THR A 260 -24.51 -6.21 -6.22
CA THR A 260 -25.53 -7.21 -6.54
C THR A 260 -25.51 -8.38 -5.55
N GLU A 261 -24.34 -8.95 -5.27
CA GLU A 261 -24.18 -10.04 -4.29
C GLU A 261 -24.48 -9.54 -2.88
N MET A 262 -24.01 -8.35 -2.52
CA MET A 262 -24.30 -7.75 -1.21
C MET A 262 -25.81 -7.55 -0.97
N LYS A 263 -26.58 -7.15 -2.00
CA LYS A 263 -28.05 -7.00 -1.92
C LYS A 263 -28.77 -8.33 -1.72
N LYS A 264 -28.28 -9.43 -2.30
CA LYS A 264 -28.87 -10.77 -2.16
C LYS A 264 -28.76 -11.31 -0.72
N LEU A 265 -27.76 -10.87 0.05
CA LEU A 265 -27.53 -11.36 1.42
C LEU A 265 -28.58 -10.89 2.42
N GLY A 266 -29.38 -9.86 2.13
CA GLY A 266 -30.38 -9.32 3.04
C GLY A 266 -29.77 -8.79 4.35
N SER A 267 -30.53 -8.86 5.43
CA SER A 267 -30.01 -8.64 6.79
C SER A 267 -29.26 -9.88 7.25
N LEU A 268 -28.00 -9.72 7.63
CA LEU A 268 -27.25 -10.84 8.23
C LEU A 268 -27.90 -11.22 9.58
N PRO A 269 -28.00 -12.53 9.88
CA PRO A 269 -28.45 -12.97 11.19
C PRO A 269 -27.53 -12.41 12.27
N GLU A 270 -28.06 -12.24 13.50
CA GLU A 270 -27.22 -11.91 14.67
C GLU A 270 -26.08 -12.95 14.73
N THR A 271 -24.88 -12.49 14.46
CA THR A 271 -23.70 -13.36 14.42
C THR A 271 -23.34 -13.74 15.85
N GLN A 272 -23.57 -15.00 16.18
CA GLN A 272 -23.01 -15.62 17.38
C GLN A 272 -21.60 -16.11 17.08
N LEU A 273 -20.65 -15.19 16.82
CA LEU A 273 -19.26 -15.57 16.86
C LEU A 273 -18.82 -15.69 18.32
N ASP A 274 -18.09 -16.74 18.60
CA ASP A 274 -17.30 -16.85 19.82
C ASP A 274 -16.07 -15.88 19.71
N TRP A 275 -16.36 -14.56 19.87
CA TRP A 275 -15.34 -13.51 19.86
C TRP A 275 -14.27 -13.78 20.92
N GLU A 276 -14.64 -14.41 22.03
CA GLU A 276 -13.76 -14.70 23.15
C GLU A 276 -12.68 -15.70 22.74
N SER A 277 -13.06 -16.84 22.16
CA SER A 277 -12.12 -17.82 21.62
C SER A 277 -11.23 -17.21 20.54
N HIS A 278 -11.82 -16.39 19.65
CA HIS A 278 -11.08 -15.75 18.56
C HIS A 278 -9.99 -14.80 19.09
N LEU A 279 -10.35 -13.89 20.02
CA LEU A 279 -9.40 -12.96 20.60
C LEU A 279 -8.38 -13.66 21.50
N ASN A 280 -8.78 -14.65 22.29
CA ASN A 280 -7.89 -15.39 23.19
C ASN A 280 -6.85 -16.24 22.44
N ASN A 281 -7.02 -16.50 21.15
CA ASN A 281 -6.00 -17.12 20.30
C ASN A 281 -4.93 -16.14 19.83
N LEU A 282 -5.16 -14.84 19.98
CA LEU A 282 -4.19 -13.79 19.60
C LEU A 282 -3.30 -13.40 20.81
N PRO A 283 -2.00 -13.16 20.61
CA PRO A 283 -1.08 -12.81 21.71
C PRO A 283 -1.55 -11.64 22.57
N PHE A 284 -1.99 -10.53 21.95
CA PHE A 284 -2.52 -9.39 22.71
C PHE A 284 -3.80 -9.74 23.47
N GLY A 285 -4.66 -10.57 22.88
CA GLY A 285 -5.92 -10.97 23.49
C GLY A 285 -5.72 -11.81 24.74
N LYS A 286 -4.75 -12.74 24.71
CA LYS A 286 -4.36 -13.50 25.90
C LYS A 286 -3.93 -12.60 27.05
N ALA A 287 -3.13 -11.59 26.76
CA ALA A 287 -2.66 -10.64 27.75
C ALA A 287 -3.79 -9.75 28.33
N CYS A 288 -4.82 -9.47 27.52
CA CYS A 288 -5.96 -8.62 27.92
C CYS A 288 -7.13 -9.38 28.55
N SER A 289 -7.21 -10.70 28.41
CA SER A 289 -8.40 -11.50 28.74
C SER A 289 -8.88 -11.34 30.18
N ALA A 290 -7.98 -11.33 31.17
CA ALA A 290 -8.35 -11.12 32.57
C ALA A 290 -9.02 -9.75 32.81
N THR A 291 -8.55 -8.71 32.15
CA THR A 291 -9.15 -7.37 32.23
C THR A 291 -10.55 -7.37 31.61
N TRP A 292 -10.75 -8.05 30.48
CA TRP A 292 -12.03 -8.12 29.81
C TRP A 292 -13.09 -8.84 30.63
N GLN A 293 -12.74 -9.97 31.26
CA GLN A 293 -13.63 -10.76 32.09
C GLN A 293 -14.21 -9.94 33.26
N SER A 294 -13.41 -9.06 33.86
CA SER A 294 -13.87 -8.22 34.97
C SER A 294 -14.91 -7.17 34.58
N HIS A 295 -15.00 -6.81 33.28
CA HIS A 295 -15.90 -5.78 32.77
C HIS A 295 -16.94 -6.29 31.76
N LEU A 296 -17.01 -7.61 31.54
CA LEU A 296 -17.86 -8.20 30.50
C LEU A 296 -19.36 -7.94 30.76
N ASN A 297 -19.78 -7.96 32.03
CA ASN A 297 -21.17 -7.71 32.42
C ASN A 297 -21.65 -6.27 32.10
N GLU A 298 -20.73 -5.34 31.93
CA GLU A 298 -21.01 -3.94 31.58
C GLU A 298 -21.06 -3.75 30.06
N CYS A 299 -20.66 -4.74 29.28
CA CYS A 299 -20.49 -4.65 27.84
C CYS A 299 -21.84 -4.79 27.11
N PRO A 300 -22.27 -3.77 26.33
CA PRO A 300 -23.54 -3.84 25.62
C PRO A 300 -23.53 -4.90 24.51
N LYS A 301 -24.62 -5.70 24.42
CA LYS A 301 -24.77 -6.72 23.36
C LYS A 301 -24.58 -6.15 21.94
N PRO A 302 -25.07 -4.95 21.56
CA PRO A 302 -24.81 -4.37 20.24
C PRO A 302 -23.33 -4.14 19.95
N TYR A 303 -22.53 -3.82 20.97
CA TYR A 303 -21.08 -3.70 20.81
C TYR A 303 -20.41 -5.06 20.54
N LEU A 304 -20.78 -6.09 21.31
CA LEU A 304 -20.25 -7.45 21.08
C LEU A 304 -20.62 -7.97 19.68
N ASN A 305 -21.83 -7.67 19.20
CA ASN A 305 -22.24 -8.01 17.84
C ASN A 305 -21.40 -7.28 16.79
N ALA A 306 -21.09 -6.00 17.01
CA ALA A 306 -20.21 -5.24 16.11
C ALA A 306 -18.77 -5.79 16.11
N LEU A 307 -18.23 -6.11 17.28
CA LEU A 307 -16.91 -6.72 17.44
C LEU A 307 -16.85 -8.08 16.74
N SER A 308 -17.86 -8.93 16.98
CA SER A 308 -17.98 -10.25 16.32
C SER A 308 -18.05 -10.12 14.80
N GLY A 309 -18.83 -9.18 14.27
CA GLY A 309 -18.92 -8.90 12.84
C GLY A 309 -17.58 -8.45 12.25
N CYS A 310 -16.86 -7.59 12.95
CA CYS A 310 -15.53 -7.14 12.55
C CYS A 310 -14.52 -8.30 12.49
N LEU A 311 -14.52 -9.17 13.50
CA LEU A 311 -13.62 -10.34 13.56
C LEU A 311 -13.96 -11.38 12.49
N LEU A 312 -15.26 -11.66 12.26
CA LEU A 312 -15.72 -12.56 11.21
C LEU A 312 -15.36 -12.07 9.80
N ALA A 313 -15.25 -10.76 9.60
CA ALA A 313 -14.86 -10.23 8.29
C ALA A 313 -13.46 -10.69 7.86
N TYR A 314 -12.61 -11.16 8.77
CA TYR A 314 -11.31 -11.76 8.45
C TYR A 314 -11.40 -13.23 8.01
N ASP A 315 -12.53 -13.90 8.21
CA ASP A 315 -12.69 -15.30 7.81
C ASP A 315 -12.77 -15.43 6.28
N THR A 316 -11.70 -15.93 5.69
CA THR A 316 -11.58 -16.13 4.24
C THR A 316 -12.42 -17.28 3.69
N SER A 317 -13.05 -18.08 4.55
CA SER A 317 -14.04 -19.09 4.13
C SER A 317 -15.37 -18.47 3.70
N LEU A 318 -15.64 -17.23 4.16
CA LEU A 318 -16.79 -16.44 3.75
C LEU A 318 -16.54 -15.75 2.41
N THR A 319 -17.60 -15.55 1.62
CA THR A 319 -17.48 -14.78 0.37
C THR A 319 -17.08 -13.33 0.64
N ALA A 320 -16.45 -12.67 -0.34
CA ALA A 320 -16.13 -11.25 -0.23
C ALA A 320 -17.34 -10.38 0.13
N ALA A 321 -18.49 -10.67 -0.48
CA ALA A 321 -19.75 -9.96 -0.21
C ALA A 321 -20.22 -10.12 1.26
N HIS A 322 -20.10 -11.31 1.84
CA HIS A 322 -20.40 -11.52 3.26
C HIS A 322 -19.45 -10.73 4.15
N ARG A 323 -18.16 -10.81 3.89
CA ARG A 323 -17.12 -10.11 4.66
C ARG A 323 -17.32 -8.59 4.66
N VAL A 324 -17.58 -7.99 3.50
CA VAL A 324 -17.88 -6.56 3.38
C VAL A 324 -19.18 -6.19 4.07
N ARG A 325 -20.23 -7.02 3.93
CA ARG A 325 -21.50 -6.79 4.61
C ARG A 325 -21.39 -6.83 6.13
N LEU A 326 -20.53 -7.68 6.68
CA LEU A 326 -20.21 -7.72 8.11
C LEU A 326 -19.55 -6.42 8.57
N LEU A 327 -18.60 -5.86 7.80
CA LEU A 327 -17.97 -4.57 8.10
C LEU A 327 -18.99 -3.42 8.08
N ASP A 328 -19.90 -3.38 7.08
CA ASP A 328 -20.95 -2.39 6.99
C ASP A 328 -21.88 -2.45 8.20
N THR A 329 -22.32 -3.67 8.57
CA THR A 329 -23.18 -3.90 9.72
C THR A 329 -22.51 -3.49 11.03
N ALA A 330 -21.24 -3.88 11.22
CA ALA A 330 -20.46 -3.49 12.40
C ALA A 330 -20.29 -1.97 12.48
N SER A 331 -20.02 -1.31 11.36
CA SER A 331 -19.89 0.15 11.29
C SER A 331 -21.18 0.86 11.65
N GLN A 332 -22.33 0.37 11.18
CA GLN A 332 -23.65 0.91 11.53
C GLN A 332 -23.97 0.74 13.02
N LEU A 333 -23.69 -0.44 13.60
CA LEU A 333 -23.86 -0.69 15.02
C LEU A 333 -23.02 0.26 15.87
N VAL A 334 -21.73 0.40 15.53
CA VAL A 334 -20.82 1.33 16.23
C VAL A 334 -21.31 2.77 16.11
N ALA A 335 -21.75 3.22 14.93
CA ALA A 335 -22.29 4.55 14.72
C ALA A 335 -23.55 4.80 15.59
N ASN A 336 -24.44 3.82 15.68
CA ASN A 336 -25.64 3.90 16.53
C ASN A 336 -25.29 3.96 18.02
N ILE A 337 -24.30 3.18 18.48
CA ILE A 337 -23.83 3.22 19.86
C ILE A 337 -23.31 4.63 20.19
N ILE A 338 -22.45 5.18 19.33
CA ILE A 338 -21.85 6.51 19.52
C ILE A 338 -22.94 7.59 19.57
N LYS A 339 -23.90 7.55 18.63
CA LYS A 339 -25.01 8.52 18.56
C LYS A 339 -25.88 8.55 19.82
N ASN A 340 -26.07 7.39 20.46
CA ASN A 340 -26.93 7.24 21.62
C ASN A 340 -26.21 7.31 22.98
N SER A 341 -24.89 7.52 22.98
CA SER A 341 -24.06 7.57 24.18
C SER A 341 -23.72 9.01 24.57
N GLN A 342 -23.87 9.34 25.88
CA GLN A 342 -23.37 10.61 26.42
C GLN A 342 -21.84 10.67 26.46
N ALA A 343 -21.19 9.53 26.73
CA ALA A 343 -19.74 9.35 26.70
C ALA A 343 -19.40 8.05 25.98
N VAL A 344 -18.50 8.11 25.02
CA VAL A 344 -18.12 6.94 24.21
C VAL A 344 -17.06 6.13 24.95
N HIS A 345 -17.33 4.84 25.16
CA HIS A 345 -16.38 3.93 25.79
C HIS A 345 -15.12 3.74 24.93
N PRO A 346 -13.92 3.66 25.54
CA PRO A 346 -12.64 3.50 24.79
C PRO A 346 -12.63 2.34 23.80
N SER A 347 -13.19 1.18 24.18
CA SER A 347 -13.26 0.00 23.30
C SER A 347 -14.12 0.24 22.05
N VAL A 348 -15.21 1.02 22.17
CA VAL A 348 -16.04 1.41 21.01
C VAL A 348 -15.23 2.31 20.07
N SER A 349 -14.43 3.21 20.62
CA SER A 349 -13.57 4.09 19.84
C SER A 349 -12.47 3.32 19.11
N LEU A 350 -11.85 2.32 19.76
CA LEU A 350 -10.86 1.43 19.12
C LEU A 350 -11.49 0.63 17.97
N LEU A 351 -12.69 0.05 18.19
CA LEU A 351 -13.41 -0.67 17.14
C LEU A 351 -13.77 0.25 15.97
N LYS A 352 -14.22 1.50 16.24
CA LYS A 352 -14.46 2.50 15.20
C LYS A 352 -13.20 2.77 14.38
N LEU A 353 -12.05 2.97 15.03
CA LEU A 353 -10.78 3.19 14.35
C LEU A 353 -10.43 2.02 13.43
N HIS A 354 -10.53 0.81 13.95
CA HIS A 354 -10.25 -0.41 13.21
C HIS A 354 -11.16 -0.54 11.97
N LEU A 355 -12.46 -0.29 12.11
CA LEU A 355 -13.43 -0.31 11.01
C LEU A 355 -13.15 0.78 9.97
N LEU A 356 -12.80 2.00 10.37
CA LEU A 356 -12.39 3.06 9.45
C LEU A 356 -11.21 2.61 8.59
N HIS A 357 -10.23 1.97 9.23
CA HIS A 357 -9.07 1.44 8.54
C HIS A 357 -9.44 0.32 7.54
N LEU A 358 -10.20 -0.68 7.97
CA LEU A 358 -10.63 -1.80 7.09
C LEU A 358 -11.50 -1.35 5.91
N CYS A 359 -12.32 -0.33 6.10
CA CYS A 359 -13.18 0.23 5.05
C CYS A 359 -12.42 1.19 4.10
N GLY A 360 -11.12 1.40 4.32
CA GLY A 360 -10.26 2.22 3.46
C GLY A 360 -10.36 3.73 3.70
N TYR A 361 -10.96 4.17 4.82
CA TYR A 361 -11.01 5.58 5.22
C TYR A 361 -9.71 5.98 5.94
N ARG A 362 -8.60 5.97 5.21
CA ARG A 362 -7.25 6.14 5.76
C ARG A 362 -7.05 7.50 6.43
N ALA A 363 -7.45 8.60 5.77
CA ALA A 363 -7.36 9.94 6.33
C ALA A 363 -8.15 10.07 7.65
N ASN A 364 -9.39 9.58 7.64
CA ASN A 364 -10.25 9.59 8.83
C ASN A 364 -9.67 8.73 9.96
N ALA A 365 -9.10 7.56 9.64
CA ALA A 365 -8.49 6.69 10.62
C ALA A 365 -7.28 7.34 11.29
N VAL A 366 -6.38 7.97 10.51
CA VAL A 366 -5.20 8.69 11.04
C VAL A 366 -5.61 9.83 11.96
N ASN A 367 -6.54 10.68 11.52
CA ASN A 367 -7.03 11.81 12.32
C ASN A 367 -7.72 11.34 13.60
N PHE A 368 -8.52 10.27 13.50
CA PHE A 368 -9.19 9.71 14.67
C PHE A 368 -8.21 9.05 15.65
N ALA A 369 -7.18 8.37 15.16
CA ALA A 369 -6.11 7.82 16.01
C ALA A 369 -5.39 8.90 16.81
N GLN A 370 -5.14 10.08 16.22
CA GLN A 370 -4.55 11.22 16.93
C GLN A 370 -5.43 11.68 18.10
N THR A 371 -6.74 11.83 17.89
CA THR A 371 -7.67 12.21 18.96
C THR A 371 -7.75 11.16 20.06
N LEU A 372 -7.57 9.87 19.74
CA LEU A 372 -7.53 8.81 20.75
C LEU A 372 -6.27 8.87 21.61
N ILE A 373 -5.10 9.20 21.05
CA ILE A 373 -3.88 9.40 21.85
C ILE A 373 -4.12 10.47 22.92
N ASP A 374 -4.64 11.63 22.53
CA ASP A 374 -4.92 12.73 23.45
C ASP A 374 -5.91 12.32 24.55
N SER A 375 -6.97 11.60 24.15
CA SER A 375 -7.95 11.04 25.08
C SER A 375 -7.34 10.00 26.03
N PHE A 376 -6.48 9.11 25.57
CA PHE A 376 -5.90 8.03 26.39
C PHE A 376 -4.80 8.55 27.33
N THR A 377 -4.08 9.58 26.93
CA THR A 377 -3.04 10.22 27.77
C THR A 377 -3.65 10.94 28.97
N ASN A 378 -4.84 11.55 28.81
CA ASN A 378 -5.47 12.36 29.84
C ASN A 378 -6.27 11.56 30.89
N PHE A 379 -6.40 10.23 30.73
CA PHE A 379 -7.20 9.40 31.62
C PHE A 379 -6.36 8.33 32.32
N ALA A 380 -6.18 8.45 33.61
CA ALA A 380 -5.24 7.64 34.42
C ALA A 380 -5.60 6.14 34.50
N THR A 381 -6.88 5.77 34.45
CA THR A 381 -7.32 4.36 34.50
C THR A 381 -8.56 4.18 33.64
N LYS A 382 -8.48 3.30 32.65
CA LYS A 382 -9.64 2.92 31.82
C LYS A 382 -9.93 1.44 32.00
N SER A 383 -11.17 1.14 32.26
CA SER A 383 -11.70 -0.20 32.01
C SER A 383 -11.81 -0.39 30.51
N PHE A 384 -11.46 -1.57 30.02
CA PHE A 384 -11.65 -1.94 28.62
C PHE A 384 -12.57 -3.15 28.53
N TRP A 385 -13.62 -3.03 27.70
CA TRP A 385 -14.32 -4.20 27.18
C TRP A 385 -13.40 -4.92 26.18
N PRO A 386 -13.74 -6.13 25.73
CA PRO A 386 -13.03 -6.78 24.64
C PRO A 386 -12.87 -5.79 23.46
N PHE A 387 -11.69 -5.70 22.88
CA PHE A 387 -11.38 -4.74 21.83
C PHE A 387 -10.45 -5.33 20.77
N VAL A 388 -10.33 -4.67 19.64
CA VAL A 388 -9.28 -4.87 18.63
C VAL A 388 -8.34 -3.67 18.61
N PRO A 389 -7.02 -3.87 18.40
CA PRO A 389 -6.07 -2.77 18.21
C PRO A 389 -6.32 -2.04 16.88
N PRO A 390 -5.62 -0.93 16.58
CA PRO A 390 -5.89 -0.09 15.41
C PRO A 390 -5.92 -0.82 14.06
N CYS A 391 -5.10 -1.86 13.87
CA CYS A 391 -5.11 -2.73 12.69
C CYS A 391 -4.51 -4.10 13.02
N GLN A 392 -4.59 -5.03 12.06
CA GLN A 392 -4.10 -6.42 12.24
C GLN A 392 -2.58 -6.53 12.48
N LEU A 393 -1.78 -5.52 12.14
CA LEU A 393 -0.35 -5.49 12.42
C LEU A 393 -0.03 -5.79 13.89
N PHE A 394 -0.93 -5.41 14.80
CA PHE A 394 -0.77 -5.56 16.25
C PHE A 394 -1.37 -6.86 16.80
N PHE A 395 -2.05 -7.67 16.00
CA PHE A 395 -2.71 -8.91 16.46
C PHE A 395 -1.73 -9.93 17.03
N ASN A 396 -0.54 -10.03 16.44
CA ASN A 396 0.49 -10.98 16.84
C ASN A 396 1.53 -10.40 17.81
N ARG A 397 1.22 -9.28 18.46
CA ARG A 397 2.11 -8.64 19.45
C ARG A 397 1.54 -8.82 20.85
N GLU A 398 2.37 -9.34 21.74
CA GLU A 398 2.07 -9.40 23.18
C GLU A 398 2.46 -8.07 23.83
N PRO A 399 1.55 -7.39 24.55
CA PRO A 399 1.87 -6.18 25.31
C PRO A 399 2.96 -6.43 26.35
N LYS A 400 4.04 -5.68 26.30
CA LYS A 400 5.14 -5.70 27.30
C LYS A 400 5.00 -4.60 28.34
N GLN A 401 4.07 -3.69 28.13
CA GLN A 401 3.72 -2.58 29.00
C GLN A 401 2.25 -2.70 29.45
N PRO A 402 1.81 -1.93 30.48
CA PRO A 402 0.39 -1.84 30.81
C PRO A 402 -0.46 -1.52 29.58
N ILE A 403 -1.64 -2.12 29.47
CA ILE A 403 -2.50 -2.10 28.27
C ILE A 403 -2.70 -0.68 27.72
N ASN A 404 -2.90 0.31 28.59
CA ASN A 404 -3.08 1.70 28.16
C ASN A 404 -1.84 2.27 27.45
N ALA A 405 -0.65 2.03 28.01
CA ALA A 405 0.61 2.47 27.41
C ALA A 405 0.88 1.74 26.09
N TRP A 406 0.62 0.43 26.04
CA TRP A 406 0.71 -0.35 24.84
C TRP A 406 -0.23 0.16 23.71
N LEU A 407 -1.48 0.47 24.05
CA LEU A 407 -2.43 1.04 23.08
C LEU A 407 -1.99 2.40 22.54
N ILE A 408 -1.45 3.29 23.40
CA ILE A 408 -0.89 4.57 22.94
C ILE A 408 0.28 4.33 21.98
N THR A 409 1.14 3.35 22.27
CA THR A 409 2.23 2.94 21.37
C THR A 409 1.70 2.43 20.04
N CYS A 410 0.70 1.54 20.05
CA CYS A 410 0.05 1.05 18.83
C CYS A 410 -0.58 2.18 18.00
N LEU A 411 -1.25 3.14 18.64
CA LEU A 411 -1.84 4.30 17.96
C LEU A 411 -0.78 5.18 17.30
N ARG A 412 0.31 5.47 18.00
CA ARG A 412 1.43 6.26 17.46
C ARG A 412 2.09 5.54 16.27
N GLU A 413 2.36 4.25 16.42
CA GLU A 413 2.95 3.44 15.34
C GLU A 413 1.98 3.33 14.15
N PHE A 414 0.67 3.16 14.37
CA PHE A 414 -0.35 3.19 13.33
C PHE A 414 -0.32 4.51 12.56
N ILE A 415 -0.24 5.65 13.25
CA ILE A 415 -0.14 6.96 12.61
C ILE A 415 1.12 7.04 11.75
N GLU A 416 2.28 6.60 12.26
CA GLU A 416 3.53 6.62 11.49
C GLU A 416 3.46 5.82 10.20
N TYR A 417 2.74 4.69 10.20
CA TYR A 417 2.54 3.88 8.99
C TYR A 417 1.49 4.43 8.03
N ARG A 418 0.51 5.17 8.55
CA ARG A 418 -0.68 5.54 7.75
C ARG A 418 -0.77 7.02 7.40
N ARG A 419 -0.02 7.93 8.06
CA ARG A 419 -0.04 9.38 7.75
C ARG A 419 0.67 9.75 6.46
N ALA A 420 1.53 8.87 5.93
CA ALA A 420 2.18 9.02 4.62
C ALA A 420 2.50 7.64 4.04
N PHE A 421 2.79 7.59 2.76
CA PHE A 421 3.19 6.35 2.09
C PHE A 421 4.61 5.92 2.46
N SER A 422 5.47 6.88 2.76
CA SER A 422 6.85 6.68 3.22
C SER A 422 7.30 7.92 3.99
N THR A 423 8.28 7.76 4.87
CA THR A 423 8.93 8.90 5.52
C THR A 423 9.71 9.77 4.52
N TYR A 424 9.93 9.27 3.30
CA TYR A 424 10.47 10.07 2.20
C TYR A 424 9.68 11.36 1.94
N TYR A 425 8.35 11.30 2.10
CA TYR A 425 7.42 12.40 1.84
C TYR A 425 7.11 13.28 3.05
N ILE A 426 7.68 12.97 4.23
CA ILE A 426 7.38 13.70 5.46
C ILE A 426 8.48 14.72 5.76
N SER A 427 8.09 15.96 6.04
CA SER A 427 8.99 16.94 6.64
C SER A 427 9.22 16.62 8.11
N ASN A 428 10.49 16.55 8.56
CA ASN A 428 10.88 16.28 9.95
C ASN A 428 10.25 15.01 10.59
N PRO A 429 10.37 13.81 9.97
CA PRO A 429 9.79 12.59 10.53
C PRO A 429 10.51 12.13 11.82
N ILE A 430 11.74 12.57 12.06
CA ILE A 430 12.64 12.08 13.14
C ILE A 430 12.00 12.25 14.51
N ASN A 431 11.43 13.41 14.82
CA ASN A 431 10.89 13.68 16.17
C ASN A 431 9.80 12.68 16.58
N ASN A 432 8.90 12.31 15.67
CA ASN A 432 7.83 11.36 15.96
C ASN A 432 8.35 9.94 16.08
N LEU A 433 9.33 9.56 15.26
CA LEU A 433 9.98 8.26 15.32
C LEU A 433 10.81 8.10 16.59
N MET A 434 11.48 9.16 17.05
CA MET A 434 12.21 9.16 18.31
C MET A 434 11.34 8.90 19.54
N VAL A 435 10.07 9.31 19.52
CA VAL A 435 9.11 8.98 20.60
C VAL A 435 8.83 7.48 20.67
N LEU A 436 8.94 6.76 19.55
CA LEU A 436 8.75 5.31 19.46
C LEU A 436 10.04 4.53 19.64
N HIS A 437 11.19 5.15 19.41
CA HIS A 437 12.51 4.52 19.49
C HIS A 437 12.78 3.93 20.88
N GLY A 438 13.29 2.69 20.90
CA GLY A 438 13.60 1.99 22.14
C GLY A 438 12.39 1.49 22.94
N ASN A 439 11.17 1.72 22.47
CA ASN A 439 9.97 1.18 23.10
C ASN A 439 9.84 -0.33 22.80
N PRO A 440 9.72 -1.22 23.83
CA PRO A 440 9.74 -2.66 23.65
C PRO A 440 8.52 -3.22 22.88
N ASP A 441 7.46 -2.43 22.73
CA ASP A 441 6.22 -2.81 22.02
C ASP A 441 6.21 -2.40 20.55
N VAL A 442 7.25 -1.69 20.09
CA VAL A 442 7.35 -1.18 18.72
C VAL A 442 8.00 -2.22 17.78
N GLY A 443 7.56 -2.28 16.55
CA GLY A 443 8.13 -3.15 15.53
C GLY A 443 9.43 -2.61 14.92
N ASN A 444 10.26 -3.51 14.38
CA ASN A 444 11.56 -3.16 13.79
C ASN A 444 11.47 -2.16 12.62
N ALA A 445 10.35 -2.11 11.93
CA ALA A 445 10.19 -1.19 10.79
C ALA A 445 10.22 0.30 11.20
N VAL A 446 9.88 0.64 12.44
CA VAL A 446 10.04 2.00 12.97
C VAL A 446 11.52 2.37 13.06
N GLU A 447 12.36 1.42 13.45
CA GLU A 447 13.82 1.60 13.51
C GLU A 447 14.39 1.83 12.10
N PHE A 448 13.96 1.07 11.09
CA PHE A 448 14.38 1.27 9.70
C PHE A 448 14.05 2.67 9.21
N ARG A 449 12.84 3.13 9.49
CA ARG A 449 12.38 4.49 9.16
C ARG A 449 13.23 5.54 9.84
N LEU A 450 13.49 5.38 11.14
CA LEU A 450 14.30 6.33 11.91
C LEU A 450 15.72 6.44 11.36
N LEU A 451 16.39 5.32 11.10
CA LEU A 451 17.76 5.30 10.59
C LEU A 451 17.90 5.92 9.21
N LEU A 452 16.96 5.64 8.28
CA LEU A 452 16.96 6.26 6.96
C LEU A 452 16.70 7.77 7.02
N CYS A 453 15.73 8.19 7.83
CA CYS A 453 15.44 9.61 8.03
C CYS A 453 16.65 10.36 8.61
N ALA A 454 17.26 9.81 9.64
CA ALA A 454 18.43 10.40 10.28
C ALA A 454 19.61 10.49 9.30
N LYS A 455 19.87 9.41 8.57
CA LYS A 455 20.95 9.40 7.57
C LYS A 455 20.69 10.42 6.45
N ARG A 456 19.46 10.51 5.96
CA ARG A 456 19.08 11.48 4.94
C ARG A 456 19.18 12.93 5.44
N ALA A 457 18.87 13.16 6.72
CA ALA A 457 18.99 14.47 7.37
C ALA A 457 20.41 14.80 7.84
N GLY A 458 21.38 13.89 7.65
CA GLY A 458 22.75 14.08 8.14
C GLY A 458 22.88 13.99 9.68
N VAL A 459 21.88 13.42 10.35
CA VAL A 459 21.90 13.20 11.79
C VAL A 459 22.62 11.89 12.08
N ALA A 460 23.63 11.94 12.96
CA ALA A 460 24.31 10.73 13.39
C ALA A 460 23.43 9.98 14.41
N ILE A 461 23.11 8.73 14.11
CA ILE A 461 22.58 7.78 15.09
C ILE A 461 23.65 6.71 15.27
N ASP A 462 24.07 6.52 16.51
CA ASP A 462 25.02 5.47 16.85
C ASP A 462 24.24 4.13 16.95
N ILE A 463 24.61 3.20 16.10
CA ILE A 463 24.05 1.84 16.11
C ILE A 463 25.17 0.85 16.37
N PRO A 464 24.97 -0.10 17.31
CA PRO A 464 25.97 -1.12 17.59
C PRO A 464 26.16 -2.04 16.37
N GLU A 465 27.36 -2.59 16.21
CA GLU A 465 27.64 -3.59 15.14
C GLU A 465 26.72 -4.81 15.21
N SER A 466 26.20 -5.12 16.39
CA SER A 466 25.22 -6.20 16.62
C SER A 466 23.77 -5.81 16.27
N HIS A 467 23.56 -4.63 15.70
CA HIS A 467 22.21 -4.18 15.35
C HIS A 467 21.55 -5.16 14.34
N PRO A 468 20.27 -5.56 14.54
CA PRO A 468 19.61 -6.57 13.70
C PRO A 468 19.67 -6.26 12.20
N LEU A 469 19.52 -4.99 11.80
CA LEU A 469 19.60 -4.57 10.38
C LEU A 469 20.91 -4.92 9.70
N LEU A 470 21.99 -5.08 10.46
CA LEU A 470 23.30 -5.41 9.94
C LEU A 470 23.51 -6.93 9.85
N SER A 471 22.52 -7.74 10.28
CA SER A 471 22.55 -9.20 10.22
C SER A 471 21.69 -9.71 9.04
N PRO A 472 22.22 -10.63 8.22
CA PRO A 472 21.45 -11.25 7.13
C PRO A 472 20.20 -12.01 7.61
N GLU A 473 20.19 -12.47 8.86
CA GLU A 473 19.06 -13.20 9.46
C GLU A 473 17.88 -12.27 9.75
N ALA A 474 18.14 -10.98 10.00
CA ALA A 474 17.10 -10.02 10.35
C ALA A 474 16.69 -9.12 9.18
N SER A 475 17.61 -8.84 8.25
CA SER A 475 17.32 -8.08 7.03
C SER A 475 18.02 -8.69 5.81
N PRO A 476 17.27 -9.02 4.76
CA PRO A 476 17.86 -9.51 3.51
C PRO A 476 18.72 -8.44 2.82
N ASN A 477 18.58 -7.17 3.23
CA ASN A 477 19.30 -6.02 2.70
C ASN A 477 20.45 -5.55 3.62
N SER A 478 20.90 -6.39 4.55
CA SER A 478 21.92 -6.05 5.56
C SER A 478 23.23 -5.52 4.94
N VAL A 479 23.63 -6.00 3.77
CA VAL A 479 24.81 -5.49 3.05
C VAL A 479 24.62 -4.04 2.62
N ILE A 480 23.46 -3.70 2.09
CA ILE A 480 23.12 -2.32 1.69
C ILE A 480 23.02 -1.43 2.92
N TRP A 481 22.41 -1.92 4.00
CA TRP A 481 22.36 -1.20 5.26
C TRP A 481 23.74 -0.88 5.83
N LYS A 482 24.69 -1.81 5.76
CA LYS A 482 26.09 -1.55 6.15
C LYS A 482 26.71 -0.42 5.32
N GLU A 483 26.48 -0.41 4.02
CA GLU A 483 26.94 0.65 3.12
C GLU A 483 26.30 1.99 3.45
N VAL A 484 24.97 2.04 3.62
CA VAL A 484 24.21 3.24 3.94
C VAL A 484 24.67 3.84 5.28
N LEU A 485 24.89 3.01 6.29
CA LEU A 485 25.20 3.46 7.65
C LEU A 485 26.69 3.72 7.91
N SER A 486 27.61 3.07 7.15
CA SER A 486 29.06 3.25 7.31
C SER A 486 29.63 4.54 6.72
N GLY A 487 28.89 5.22 5.84
CA GLY A 487 29.34 6.51 5.29
C GLY A 487 29.48 7.55 6.40
N SER A 488 30.69 8.14 6.53
CA SER A 488 31.05 9.15 7.53
C SER A 488 29.94 10.19 7.68
N ALA A 489 29.47 10.36 8.92
CA ALA A 489 28.66 11.52 9.29
C ALA A 489 29.49 12.78 9.01
N THR A 490 29.19 13.43 7.88
CA THR A 490 29.66 14.80 7.67
C THR A 490 29.02 15.61 8.79
N LYS A 491 29.81 16.14 9.71
CA LYS A 491 29.34 17.10 10.71
C LYS A 491 28.66 18.24 9.94
N ILE A 492 27.35 18.25 9.93
CA ILE A 492 26.59 19.39 9.47
C ILE A 492 26.61 20.38 10.63
N THR A 493 27.37 21.45 10.47
CA THR A 493 27.24 22.67 11.27
C THR A 493 25.79 23.16 11.12
N GLU A 494 25.22 23.66 12.21
CA GLU A 494 23.82 24.04 12.47
C GLU A 494 23.13 24.99 11.45
N ILE A 495 23.63 25.16 10.23
CA ILE A 495 23.25 26.30 9.36
C ILE A 495 22.26 25.94 8.24
N GLU A 496 21.88 24.70 8.01
CA GLU A 496 20.97 24.37 6.89
C GLU A 496 19.64 23.67 7.24
N MET A 497 19.18 23.77 8.47
CA MET A 497 17.84 23.26 8.86
C MET A 497 16.67 24.14 8.38
N SER A 498 16.91 25.16 7.56
CA SER A 498 15.88 26.13 7.12
C SER A 498 15.47 26.02 5.66
N LYS A 499 15.94 25.04 4.90
CA LYS A 499 15.37 24.79 3.56
C LYS A 499 14.27 23.75 3.67
N PRO A 500 13.00 24.08 3.36
CA PRO A 500 11.94 23.10 3.31
C PRO A 500 12.29 22.08 2.21
N LEU A 501 12.50 20.83 2.61
CA LEU A 501 12.37 19.70 1.70
C LEU A 501 10.94 19.78 1.16
N LEU A 502 10.81 20.04 -0.14
CA LEU A 502 9.57 20.16 -0.91
C LEU A 502 8.30 20.02 -0.05
N THR A 503 7.67 21.17 0.24
CA THR A 503 6.32 21.17 0.78
C THR A 503 5.41 20.54 -0.25
N THR A 504 5.32 19.21 -0.24
CA THR A 504 4.11 18.58 -0.72
C THR A 504 3.09 18.85 0.37
N ASP A 505 2.19 19.79 0.09
CA ASP A 505 1.01 19.98 0.90
C ASP A 505 0.44 18.62 1.23
N THR A 506 0.31 18.33 2.52
CA THR A 506 -0.39 17.17 3.04
C THR A 506 -1.72 17.06 2.31
N PRO A 507 -2.11 15.90 1.76
CA PRO A 507 -3.47 15.70 1.29
C PRO A 507 -4.38 15.72 2.52
N GLY A 508 -4.90 16.92 2.86
CA GLY A 508 -5.71 17.04 4.08
C GLY A 508 -6.15 18.43 4.47
N SER A 509 -5.85 19.45 3.69
CA SER A 509 -6.46 20.77 3.89
C SER A 509 -7.19 21.19 2.61
N VAL A 510 -8.41 20.70 2.43
CA VAL A 510 -9.64 21.36 1.97
C VAL A 510 -10.78 20.39 2.28
#